data_af884423637964591337a755c17af662
#
_entry.id   af884423637964591337a755c17af662
#
_cell.length_a   1.000
_cell.length_b   1.000
_cell.length_c   1.000
_cell.angle_alpha   90.00
_cell.angle_beta   90.00
_cell.angle_gamma   90.00
#
_symmetry.space_group_name_H-M   'P 1'
#
loop_
_entity.id
_entity.type
_entity.pdbx_description
1 polymer ?
#
loop_
_entity_poly.entity_id
_entity_poly.type
_entity_poly.pdbx_seq_one_letter_code
_entity_poly.pdbx_strand_id
1 'polypeptide(L)'
;MQVFATAWSGPSDALGVGVADALAAIVDPARAAWPAGWIDEAEFVRHLAARTTATNGTELVAGLRRATNHAADLWLACACAKGSGGALAAFDVAHLSGLARVLRRVDDAPAFCDEVAQILREKLFVGDGERPGRIVEYDGRGSLAAWVRVIALRT
;
A
#
# COMPACT_ATOMS: atom_id res chain seq x y z
N MET A 1 13.90 -13.82 -0.76
CA MET A 1 15.04 -13.13 -1.43
C MET A 1 15.03 -13.28 -2.94
N GLN A 2 14.96 -14.48 -3.49
CA GLN A 2 14.97 -14.71 -4.95
C GLN A 2 13.84 -13.99 -5.68
N VAL A 3 12.60 -14.02 -5.16
CA VAL A 3 11.44 -13.32 -5.74
C VAL A 3 11.68 -11.81 -5.83
N PHE A 4 12.26 -11.21 -4.78
CA PHE A 4 12.61 -9.80 -4.77
C PHE A 4 13.65 -9.48 -5.83
N ALA A 5 14.74 -10.25 -5.88
CA ALA A 5 15.82 -10.05 -6.85
C ALA A 5 15.35 -10.13 -8.31
N THR A 6 14.42 -11.05 -8.61
CA THR A 6 13.84 -11.18 -9.96
C THR A 6 12.92 -10.01 -10.32
N ALA A 7 12.22 -9.45 -9.35
CA ALA A 7 11.28 -8.33 -9.55
C ALA A 7 11.94 -6.94 -9.38
N TRP A 8 13.17 -6.91 -8.84
CA TRP A 8 13.92 -5.68 -8.62
C TRP A 8 14.47 -5.12 -9.92
N SER A 9 14.18 -3.86 -10.21
CA SER A 9 14.63 -3.17 -11.42
C SER A 9 15.83 -2.24 -11.21
N GLY A 10 16.32 -2.15 -9.98
CA GLY A 10 17.52 -1.35 -9.65
C GLY A 10 18.83 -2.12 -9.87
N PRO A 11 19.98 -1.52 -9.49
CA PRO A 11 21.29 -2.13 -9.66
C PRO A 11 21.41 -3.48 -8.95
N SER A 12 21.94 -4.52 -9.62
CA SER A 12 22.06 -5.87 -9.04
C SER A 12 23.05 -5.94 -7.86
N ASP A 13 24.05 -5.10 -7.85
CA ASP A 13 25.03 -4.96 -6.75
C ASP A 13 24.41 -4.34 -5.48
N ALA A 14 23.25 -3.71 -5.58
CA ALA A 14 22.49 -3.27 -4.43
C ALA A 14 21.87 -4.43 -3.62
N LEU A 15 21.73 -5.61 -4.21
CA LEU A 15 21.16 -6.82 -3.57
C LEU A 15 22.18 -7.54 -2.65
N GLY A 16 22.87 -6.76 -1.82
CA GLY A 16 23.92 -7.25 -0.93
C GLY A 16 23.45 -7.64 0.46
N VAL A 17 24.41 -7.58 1.39
CA VAL A 17 24.20 -7.93 2.81
C VAL A 17 23.10 -7.06 3.44
N GLY A 18 22.23 -7.69 4.24
CA GLY A 18 21.17 -7.01 5.01
C GLY A 18 19.84 -6.83 4.28
N VAL A 19 19.77 -7.05 2.95
CA VAL A 19 18.50 -6.96 2.20
C VAL A 19 17.54 -8.07 2.62
N ALA A 20 18.02 -9.29 2.81
CA ALA A 20 17.18 -10.41 3.25
C ALA A 20 16.56 -10.14 4.63
N ASP A 21 17.36 -9.65 5.58
CA ASP A 21 16.89 -9.32 6.94
C ASP A 21 15.89 -8.15 6.91
N ALA A 22 16.17 -7.13 6.08
CA ALA A 22 15.26 -6.01 5.93
C ALA A 22 13.92 -6.40 5.29
N LEU A 23 13.92 -7.35 4.35
CA LEU A 23 12.69 -7.91 3.78
C LEU A 23 11.91 -8.73 4.80
N ALA A 24 12.57 -9.61 5.56
CA ALA A 24 11.93 -10.40 6.61
C ALA A 24 11.28 -9.48 7.67
N ALA A 25 11.95 -8.41 8.05
CA ALA A 25 11.44 -7.43 9.00
C ALA A 25 10.16 -6.70 8.52
N ILE A 26 9.87 -6.69 7.20
CA ILE A 26 8.62 -6.15 6.66
C ILE A 26 7.60 -7.28 6.48
N VAL A 27 7.99 -8.39 5.90
CA VAL A 27 7.08 -9.48 5.51
C VAL A 27 6.41 -10.13 6.73
N ASP A 28 7.17 -10.41 7.77
CA ASP A 28 6.64 -11.11 8.95
C ASP A 28 5.55 -10.32 9.69
N PRO A 29 5.74 -9.04 10.06
CA PRO A 29 4.69 -8.25 10.69
C PRO A 29 3.54 -7.94 9.73
N ALA A 30 3.80 -7.75 8.43
CA ALA A 30 2.76 -7.51 7.44
C ALA A 30 1.79 -8.69 7.33
N ARG A 31 2.35 -9.91 7.20
CA ARG A 31 1.58 -11.16 7.14
C ARG A 31 0.81 -11.44 8.44
N ALA A 32 1.39 -11.12 9.60
CA ALA A 32 0.75 -11.33 10.89
C ALA A 32 -0.39 -10.36 11.18
N ALA A 33 -0.43 -9.21 10.52
CA ALA A 33 -1.43 -8.16 10.77
C ALA A 33 -2.80 -8.46 10.16
N TRP A 34 -2.89 -9.33 9.14
CA TRP A 34 -4.09 -9.53 8.36
C TRP A 34 -4.43 -11.02 8.17
N PRO A 35 -5.71 -11.36 7.90
CA PRO A 35 -6.11 -12.73 7.62
C PRO A 35 -5.33 -13.36 6.47
N ALA A 36 -5.01 -14.63 6.60
CA ALA A 36 -4.38 -15.39 5.53
C ALA A 36 -5.28 -15.47 4.28
N GLY A 37 -4.65 -15.57 3.12
CA GLY A 37 -5.34 -15.81 1.85
C GLY A 37 -5.75 -14.57 1.05
N TRP A 38 -5.48 -13.36 1.54
CA TRP A 38 -5.70 -12.14 0.73
C TRP A 38 -4.72 -12.03 -0.43
N ILE A 39 -3.45 -12.24 -0.15
CA ILE A 39 -2.34 -12.35 -1.10
C ILE A 39 -1.32 -13.35 -0.58
N ASP A 40 -0.46 -13.86 -1.45
CA ASP A 40 0.68 -14.64 -1.03
C ASP A 40 1.93 -13.76 -0.77
N GLU A 41 2.90 -14.34 -0.05
CA GLU A 41 4.15 -13.64 0.29
C GLU A 41 4.94 -13.23 -0.96
N ALA A 42 4.95 -14.05 -2.01
CA ALA A 42 5.67 -13.75 -3.22
C ALA A 42 5.07 -12.55 -3.98
N GLU A 43 3.75 -12.41 -3.96
CA GLU A 43 3.06 -11.24 -4.51
C GLU A 43 3.41 -9.97 -3.75
N PHE A 44 3.42 -10.05 -2.41
CA PHE A 44 3.81 -8.92 -1.57
C PHE A 44 5.28 -8.51 -1.80
N VAL A 45 6.19 -9.47 -1.86
CA VAL A 45 7.61 -9.22 -2.13
C VAL A 45 7.82 -8.60 -3.52
N ARG A 46 7.09 -9.06 -4.55
CA ARG A 46 7.10 -8.42 -5.88
C ARG A 46 6.59 -6.97 -5.83
N HIS A 47 5.53 -6.74 -5.06
CA HIS A 47 5.00 -5.39 -4.86
C HIS A 47 6.02 -4.46 -4.20
N LEU A 48 6.71 -4.92 -3.15
CA LEU A 48 7.80 -4.17 -2.50
C LEU A 48 8.92 -3.84 -3.49
N ALA A 49 9.37 -4.81 -4.28
CA ALA A 49 10.43 -4.61 -5.28
C ALA A 49 10.06 -3.52 -6.30
N ALA A 50 8.81 -3.55 -6.79
CA ALA A 50 8.32 -2.58 -7.77
C ALA A 50 8.17 -1.15 -7.21
N ARG A 51 8.08 -0.97 -5.89
CA ARG A 51 7.88 0.34 -5.21
C ARG A 51 9.15 0.88 -4.56
N THR A 52 10.15 0.05 -4.37
CA THR A 52 11.40 0.48 -3.78
C THR A 52 12.34 0.99 -4.87
N THR A 53 12.86 2.20 -4.69
CA THR A 53 13.88 2.79 -5.55
C THR A 53 15.14 3.01 -4.73
N ALA A 54 16.28 2.55 -5.24
CA ALA A 54 17.58 2.78 -4.63
C ALA A 54 18.68 2.68 -5.69
N THR A 55 19.76 3.42 -5.49
CA THR A 55 20.94 3.43 -6.38
C THR A 55 22.05 2.51 -5.87
N ASN A 56 21.97 2.09 -4.61
CA ASN A 56 22.96 1.23 -3.96
C ASN A 56 22.32 0.44 -2.79
N GLY A 57 23.06 -0.55 -2.27
CA GLY A 57 22.58 -1.44 -1.21
C GLY A 57 22.26 -0.72 0.12
N THR A 58 23.00 0.32 0.47
CA THR A 58 22.73 1.10 1.70
C THR A 58 21.39 1.81 1.62
N GLU A 59 21.10 2.45 0.50
CA GLU A 59 19.82 3.11 0.25
C GLU A 59 18.66 2.09 0.21
N LEU A 60 18.87 0.93 -0.42
CA LEU A 60 17.90 -0.13 -0.47
C LEU A 60 17.51 -0.62 0.92
N VAL A 61 18.49 -1.00 1.74
CA VAL A 61 18.26 -1.45 3.11
C VAL A 61 17.61 -0.36 3.97
N ALA A 62 18.05 0.89 3.85
CA ALA A 62 17.46 2.01 4.56
C ALA A 62 16.00 2.27 4.12
N GLY A 63 15.70 2.14 2.84
CA GLY A 63 14.34 2.26 2.30
C GLY A 63 13.42 1.19 2.84
N LEU A 64 13.83 -0.08 2.77
CA LEU A 64 13.09 -1.21 3.32
C LEU A 64 12.85 -1.06 4.83
N ARG A 65 13.87 -0.69 5.60
CA ARG A 65 13.73 -0.47 7.05
C ARG A 65 12.73 0.63 7.40
N ARG A 66 12.68 1.73 6.63
CA ARG A 66 11.65 2.77 6.83
C ARG A 66 10.25 2.25 6.57
N ALA A 67 10.08 1.41 5.56
CA ALA A 67 8.80 0.81 5.21
C ALA A 67 8.28 -0.17 6.27
N THR A 68 9.15 -0.71 7.14
CA THR A 68 8.77 -1.64 8.22
C THR A 68 7.71 -1.04 9.16
N ASN A 69 7.76 0.26 9.42
CA ASN A 69 6.78 0.95 10.27
C ASN A 69 5.35 0.95 9.67
N HIS A 70 5.23 0.67 8.37
CA HIS A 70 3.97 0.64 7.62
C HIS A 70 3.75 -0.72 6.93
N ALA A 71 4.32 -1.78 7.47
CA ALA A 71 4.26 -3.12 6.89
C ALA A 71 2.81 -3.63 6.71
N ALA A 72 1.96 -3.44 7.72
CA ALA A 72 0.55 -3.79 7.66
C ALA A 72 -0.21 -2.97 6.59
N ASP A 73 0.07 -1.67 6.49
CA ASP A 73 -0.50 -0.77 5.48
C ASP A 73 -0.08 -1.19 4.06
N LEU A 74 1.19 -1.56 3.87
CA LEU A 74 1.71 -2.05 2.59
C LEU A 74 1.06 -3.37 2.17
N TRP A 75 0.85 -4.30 3.11
CA TRP A 75 0.14 -5.55 2.82
C TRP A 75 -1.30 -5.29 2.40
N LEU A 76 -2.01 -4.45 3.16
CA LEU A 76 -3.38 -4.07 2.84
C LEU A 76 -3.47 -3.40 1.47
N ALA A 77 -2.60 -2.44 1.17
CA ALA A 77 -2.57 -1.77 -0.13
C ALA A 77 -2.30 -2.74 -1.28
N CYS A 78 -1.34 -3.67 -1.11
CA CYS A 78 -1.05 -4.72 -2.08
C CYS A 78 -2.25 -5.64 -2.31
N ALA A 79 -2.91 -6.08 -1.24
CA ALA A 79 -4.09 -6.95 -1.31
C ALA A 79 -5.28 -6.24 -1.99
N CYS A 80 -5.49 -4.95 -1.72
CA CYS A 80 -6.48 -4.13 -2.42
C CYS A 80 -6.15 -3.98 -3.91
N ALA A 81 -4.88 -3.75 -4.25
CA ALA A 81 -4.43 -3.66 -5.64
C ALA A 81 -4.65 -4.96 -6.43
N LYS A 82 -4.71 -6.10 -5.75
CA LYS A 82 -5.04 -7.41 -6.31
C LYS A 82 -6.55 -7.73 -6.34
N GLY A 83 -7.37 -6.82 -5.85
CA GLY A 83 -8.82 -6.99 -5.83
C GLY A 83 -9.34 -7.97 -4.77
N SER A 84 -8.57 -8.24 -3.70
CA SER A 84 -9.03 -9.08 -2.60
C SER A 84 -10.25 -8.45 -1.92
N GLY A 85 -11.42 -9.11 -1.98
CA GLY A 85 -12.66 -8.59 -1.41
C GLY A 85 -12.57 -8.36 0.10
N GLY A 86 -11.86 -9.23 0.83
CA GLY A 86 -11.62 -9.06 2.27
C GLY A 86 -10.74 -7.84 2.57
N ALA A 87 -9.71 -7.59 1.75
CA ALA A 87 -8.84 -6.43 1.89
C ALA A 87 -9.58 -5.12 1.57
N LEU A 88 -10.39 -5.10 0.52
CA LEU A 88 -11.21 -3.94 0.16
C LEU A 88 -12.22 -3.59 1.27
N ALA A 89 -12.87 -4.60 1.86
CA ALA A 89 -13.78 -4.38 2.99
C ALA A 89 -13.05 -3.85 4.23
N ALA A 90 -11.86 -4.39 4.55
CA ALA A 90 -11.04 -3.91 5.66
C ALA A 90 -10.54 -2.48 5.42
N PHE A 91 -10.17 -2.15 4.18
CA PHE A 91 -9.78 -0.79 3.80
C PHE A 91 -10.93 0.21 4.00
N ASP A 92 -12.14 -0.13 3.56
CA ASP A 92 -13.33 0.71 3.75
C ASP A 92 -13.56 1.02 5.23
N VAL A 93 -13.51 -0.01 6.09
CA VAL A 93 -13.69 0.16 7.53
C VAL A 93 -12.58 1.01 8.15
N ALA A 94 -11.31 0.77 7.79
CA ALA A 94 -10.17 1.43 8.41
C ALA A 94 -9.97 2.88 7.94
N HIS A 95 -10.25 3.17 6.67
CA HIS A 95 -9.85 4.43 6.05
C HIS A 95 -11.02 5.28 5.53
N LEU A 96 -12.05 4.70 4.90
CA LEU A 96 -13.13 5.47 4.30
C LEU A 96 -14.21 5.82 5.33
N SER A 97 -14.54 4.95 6.28
CA SER A 97 -15.53 5.24 7.33
C SER A 97 -15.13 6.43 8.23
N GLY A 98 -13.82 6.57 8.49
CA GLY A 98 -13.28 7.71 9.22
C GLY A 98 -13.32 9.03 8.44
N LEU A 99 -13.18 8.96 7.12
CA LEU A 99 -13.22 10.11 6.25
C LEU A 99 -14.61 10.75 6.20
N ALA A 100 -15.68 9.96 6.21
CA ALA A 100 -17.05 10.44 6.30
C ALA A 100 -17.29 11.35 7.52
N ARG A 101 -16.59 11.09 8.63
CA ARG A 101 -16.67 11.96 9.83
C ARG A 101 -16.02 13.33 9.60
N VAL A 102 -14.98 13.40 8.79
CA VAL A 102 -14.29 14.65 8.44
C VAL A 102 -15.11 15.42 7.42
N LEU A 103 -15.66 14.73 6.42
CA LEU A 103 -16.48 15.32 5.37
C LEU A 103 -17.77 15.93 5.91
N ARG A 104 -18.40 15.32 6.93
CA ARG A 104 -19.57 15.88 7.62
C ARG A 104 -19.35 17.26 8.27
N ARG A 105 -18.10 17.70 8.40
CA ARG A 105 -17.80 19.07 8.83
C ARG A 105 -17.88 20.09 7.69
N VAL A 106 -17.84 19.61 6.46
CA VAL A 106 -17.94 20.43 5.24
C VAL A 106 -19.39 20.45 4.75
N ASP A 107 -19.99 19.26 4.68
CA ASP A 107 -21.40 19.04 4.35
C ASP A 107 -21.89 17.81 5.12
N ASP A 108 -22.98 17.95 5.87
CA ASP A 108 -23.55 16.88 6.71
C ASP A 108 -24.56 16.01 5.96
N ALA A 109 -24.82 16.30 4.67
CA ALA A 109 -25.70 15.50 3.83
C ALA A 109 -25.12 14.09 3.65
N PRO A 110 -25.82 13.01 4.04
CA PRO A 110 -25.34 11.64 3.89
C PRO A 110 -24.97 11.31 2.45
N ALA A 111 -25.76 11.78 1.47
CA ALA A 111 -25.52 11.58 0.06
C ALA A 111 -24.15 12.13 -0.40
N PHE A 112 -23.72 13.28 0.12
CA PHE A 112 -22.42 13.86 -0.18
C PHE A 112 -21.27 12.97 0.31
N CYS A 113 -21.37 12.45 1.54
CA CYS A 113 -20.35 11.56 2.08
C CYS A 113 -20.24 10.25 1.29
N ASP A 114 -21.38 9.69 0.87
CA ASP A 114 -21.42 8.46 0.08
C ASP A 114 -20.86 8.67 -1.33
N GLU A 115 -21.17 9.79 -1.95
CA GLU A 115 -20.64 10.17 -3.28
C GLU A 115 -19.11 10.32 -3.24
N VAL A 116 -18.57 11.06 -2.26
CA VAL A 116 -17.13 11.23 -2.10
C VAL A 116 -16.44 9.88 -1.82
N ALA A 117 -17.03 9.03 -0.99
CA ALA A 117 -16.49 7.70 -0.74
C ALA A 117 -16.48 6.84 -2.01
N GLN A 118 -17.51 6.93 -2.85
CA GLN A 118 -17.57 6.21 -4.13
C GLN A 118 -16.51 6.71 -5.11
N ILE A 119 -16.37 8.02 -5.27
CA ILE A 119 -15.33 8.63 -6.13
C ILE A 119 -13.94 8.20 -5.67
N LEU A 120 -13.71 8.13 -4.34
CA LEU A 120 -12.43 7.66 -3.80
C LEU A 120 -12.17 6.19 -4.11
N ARG A 121 -13.18 5.31 -3.99
CA ARG A 121 -13.04 3.89 -4.37
C ARG A 121 -12.66 3.74 -5.83
N GLU A 122 -13.31 4.47 -6.72
CA GLU A 122 -13.01 4.45 -8.15
C GLU A 122 -11.56 4.89 -8.42
N LYS A 123 -11.14 6.03 -7.86
CA LYS A 123 -9.77 6.54 -8.00
C LYS A 123 -8.71 5.61 -7.40
N LEU A 124 -9.00 5.02 -6.25
CA LEU A 124 -8.04 4.18 -5.54
C LEU A 124 -7.91 2.79 -6.15
N PHE A 125 -9.00 2.18 -6.60
CA PHE A 125 -9.01 0.76 -6.94
C PHE A 125 -9.29 0.45 -8.41
N VAL A 126 -10.05 1.28 -9.11
CA VAL A 126 -10.41 1.04 -10.53
C VAL A 126 -9.48 1.77 -11.47
N GLY A 127 -9.19 3.05 -11.20
CA GLY A 127 -8.44 3.91 -12.12
C GLY A 127 -9.32 4.47 -13.25
N ASP A 128 -8.70 4.93 -14.32
CA ASP A 128 -9.36 5.61 -15.45
C ASP A 128 -9.37 4.79 -16.75
N GLY A 129 -9.06 3.49 -16.67
CA GLY A 129 -8.98 2.57 -17.81
C GLY A 129 -7.63 2.56 -18.51
N GLU A 130 -6.88 3.66 -18.49
CA GLU A 130 -5.49 3.73 -18.98
C GLU A 130 -4.49 3.51 -17.85
N ARG A 131 -4.85 3.89 -16.63
CA ARG A 131 -4.02 3.80 -15.44
C ARG A 131 -4.70 2.95 -14.38
N PRO A 132 -3.98 2.06 -13.70
CA PRO A 132 -4.51 1.30 -12.58
C PRO A 132 -4.93 2.23 -11.44
N GLY A 133 -5.78 1.74 -10.56
CA GLY A 133 -6.16 2.47 -9.36
C GLY A 133 -4.95 2.91 -8.54
N ARG A 134 -5.03 4.09 -7.95
CA ARG A 134 -3.88 4.76 -7.30
C ARG A 134 -3.31 4.01 -6.10
N ILE A 135 -4.03 3.05 -5.55
CA ILE A 135 -3.54 2.24 -4.41
C ILE A 135 -2.20 1.54 -4.73
N VAL A 136 -1.95 1.25 -5.99
CA VAL A 136 -0.68 0.68 -6.44
C VAL A 136 0.52 1.62 -6.24
N GLU A 137 0.29 2.93 -6.09
CA GLU A 137 1.33 3.94 -5.90
C GLU A 137 1.81 4.05 -4.45
N TYR A 138 1.08 3.46 -3.49
CA TYR A 138 1.45 3.55 -2.09
C TYR A 138 2.78 2.82 -1.82
N ASP A 139 3.75 3.53 -1.26
CA ASP A 139 5.14 3.08 -1.09
C ASP A 139 5.58 2.91 0.39
N GLY A 140 4.67 3.12 1.34
CA GLY A 140 4.96 2.96 2.77
C GLY A 140 5.84 4.04 3.40
N ARG A 141 6.05 5.20 2.76
CA ARG A 141 6.80 6.32 3.36
C ARG A 141 6.07 7.02 4.50
N GLY A 142 4.79 6.80 4.63
CA GLY A 142 3.94 7.31 5.70
C GLY A 142 2.74 6.41 5.87
N SER A 143 1.88 6.67 6.86
CA SER A 143 0.68 5.84 7.05
C SER A 143 -0.27 5.89 5.86
N LEU A 144 -0.90 4.76 5.54
CA LEU A 144 -1.90 4.66 4.49
C LEU A 144 -3.06 5.63 4.72
N ALA A 145 -3.46 5.82 5.98
CA ALA A 145 -4.50 6.79 6.35
C ALA A 145 -4.13 8.23 5.95
N ALA A 146 -2.88 8.65 6.18
CA ALA A 146 -2.40 9.98 5.79
C ALA A 146 -2.36 10.11 4.25
N TRP A 147 -1.90 9.08 3.57
CA TRP A 147 -1.81 9.05 2.12
C TRP A 147 -3.20 9.12 1.46
N VAL A 148 -4.18 8.33 1.94
CA VAL A 148 -5.58 8.38 1.48
C VAL A 148 -6.18 9.76 1.69
N ARG A 149 -5.92 10.38 2.85
CA ARG A 149 -6.41 11.74 3.15
C ARG A 149 -5.89 12.78 2.15
N VAL A 150 -4.62 12.70 1.74
CA VAL A 150 -4.06 13.59 0.72
C VAL A 150 -4.75 13.40 -0.63
N ILE A 151 -5.07 12.16 -1.01
CA ILE A 151 -5.83 11.90 -2.25
C ILE A 151 -7.24 12.48 -2.15
N ALA A 152 -7.93 12.26 -1.02
CA ALA A 152 -9.28 12.77 -0.80
C ALA A 152 -9.37 14.30 -0.90
N LEU A 153 -8.37 15.01 -0.36
CA LEU A 153 -8.32 16.49 -0.44
C LEU A 153 -8.07 17.03 -1.86
N ARG A 154 -7.63 16.18 -2.79
CA ARG A 154 -7.38 16.53 -4.20
C ARG A 154 -8.48 16.02 -5.13
N THR A 155 -9.52 15.45 -4.57
CA THR A 155 -10.70 14.93 -5.27
C THR A 155 -11.81 15.93 -5.32
#